data_37950efd72c14ef9aa3b5d4d5024c869
#
_entry.id   37950efd72c14ef9aa3b5d4d5024c869
#
_cell.length_a   1.000
_cell.length_b   1.000
_cell.length_c   1.000
_cell.angle_alpha   90.00
_cell.angle_beta   90.00
_cell.angle_gamma   90.00
#
_symmetry.space_group_name_H-M   'P 1'
#
loop_
_entity.id
_entity.type
_entity.pdbx_description
1 polymer ?
#
loop_
_entity_poly.entity_id
_entity_poly.type
_entity_poly.pdbx_seq_one_letter_code
_entity_poly.pdbx_strand_id
1 'polypeptide(L)'
;MVAGFQAALEPKAEPHERFTIRFAAPIELAQEYFSDKLFQYSELFHDVEFAVLPEVGPDDIRRGDVDVAVLNRRPADPSGLIIRNYNNSTTVPLATPEYLRRHGTPLSPADLKMHEGLLLKAYNDDTVTQQLFFGRERSEPLEWKRTFVTHDQLTLKRLLLEHHGITVDLSILHIGEEIRRGIVVPLLEGWTKTPWCMCLVNRREDELRSAKLRDFVLWMTATAREDSARSANECRQIIEDAYLRSKRVDLKRGS
;
A
#
# COMPACT_ATOMS: atom_id res chain seq x y z
N MET A 1 40.20 -37.68 -45.83
CA MET A 1 40.65 -36.66 -44.85
C MET A 1 39.43 -36.04 -44.27
N VAL A 2 38.96 -36.59 -43.15
CA VAL A 2 37.75 -36.11 -42.46
C VAL A 2 38.23 -35.57 -41.10
N ALA A 3 38.22 -34.25 -41.00
CA ALA A 3 38.55 -33.57 -39.76
C ALA A 3 37.37 -33.70 -38.77
N GLY A 4 37.62 -34.38 -37.65
CA GLY A 4 36.66 -34.52 -36.58
C GLY A 4 36.40 -33.19 -35.90
N PHE A 5 35.15 -32.76 -35.85
CA PHE A 5 34.66 -31.73 -34.92
C PHE A 5 34.49 -32.37 -33.55
N GLN A 6 35.46 -32.17 -32.68
CA GLN A 6 35.23 -32.31 -31.23
C GLN A 6 34.49 -31.07 -30.76
N ALA A 7 33.15 -31.16 -30.65
CA ALA A 7 32.39 -30.20 -29.90
C ALA A 7 32.77 -30.38 -28.40
N ALA A 8 33.49 -29.39 -27.88
CA ALA A 8 33.71 -29.30 -26.45
C ALA A 8 32.34 -29.24 -25.78
N LEU A 9 31.99 -30.28 -25.04
CA LEU A 9 30.89 -30.30 -24.10
C LEU A 9 31.24 -29.27 -23.00
N GLU A 10 30.66 -28.08 -23.09
CA GLU A 10 30.61 -27.19 -21.93
C GLU A 10 29.95 -27.99 -20.79
N PRO A 11 30.54 -28.02 -19.58
CA PRO A 11 29.94 -28.71 -18.46
C PRO A 11 28.55 -28.03 -18.28
N LYS A 12 27.46 -28.80 -18.42
CA LYS A 12 26.14 -28.40 -17.96
C LYS A 12 26.34 -28.05 -16.49
N ALA A 13 26.18 -26.77 -16.16
CA ALA A 13 26.08 -26.33 -14.78
C ALA A 13 25.03 -27.22 -14.10
N GLU A 14 25.41 -27.91 -13.06
CA GLU A 14 24.47 -28.65 -12.24
C GLU A 14 23.34 -27.69 -11.84
N PRO A 15 22.10 -28.14 -11.82
CA PRO A 15 21.00 -27.28 -11.41
C PRO A 15 21.27 -26.93 -9.94
N HIS A 16 21.79 -25.71 -9.70
CA HIS A 16 21.85 -25.18 -8.36
C HIS A 16 20.43 -25.21 -7.80
N GLU A 17 20.23 -25.90 -6.70
CA GLU A 17 18.95 -25.97 -6.02
C GLU A 17 18.49 -24.54 -5.69
N ARG A 18 17.49 -24.06 -6.43
CA ARG A 18 16.99 -22.69 -6.29
C ARG A 18 16.18 -22.61 -5.01
N PHE A 19 16.37 -21.53 -4.28
CA PHE A 19 15.65 -21.26 -3.05
C PHE A 19 14.44 -20.38 -3.37
N THR A 20 13.24 -20.97 -3.29
CA THR A 20 12.00 -20.22 -3.55
C THR A 20 11.51 -19.55 -2.28
N ILE A 21 11.27 -18.23 -2.35
CA ILE A 21 10.63 -17.44 -1.30
C ILE A 21 9.17 -17.19 -1.70
N ARG A 22 8.23 -17.67 -0.90
CA ARG A 22 6.79 -17.39 -1.03
C ARG A 22 6.50 -16.04 -0.38
N PHE A 23 6.24 -15.03 -1.22
CA PHE A 23 6.03 -13.64 -0.82
C PHE A 23 4.58 -13.24 -1.03
N ALA A 24 3.88 -12.85 0.05
CA ALA A 24 2.49 -12.40 -0.01
C ALA A 24 2.39 -10.89 0.21
N ALA A 25 1.56 -10.22 -0.58
CA ALA A 25 1.30 -8.79 -0.44
C ALA A 25 -0.09 -8.43 -0.97
N PRO A 26 -0.69 -7.29 -0.48
CA PRO A 26 -1.82 -6.67 -1.14
C PRO A 26 -1.55 -6.44 -2.63
N ILE A 27 -2.57 -6.69 -3.46
CA ILE A 27 -2.39 -6.74 -4.92
C ILE A 27 -1.81 -5.44 -5.50
N GLU A 28 -2.25 -4.30 -5.00
CA GLU A 28 -1.77 -2.99 -5.43
C GLU A 28 -0.28 -2.79 -5.12
N LEU A 29 0.16 -3.23 -3.94
CA LEU A 29 1.57 -3.15 -3.54
C LEU A 29 2.43 -4.17 -4.30
N ALA A 30 1.89 -5.37 -4.56
CA ALA A 30 2.56 -6.35 -5.37
C ALA A 30 2.80 -5.83 -6.79
N GLN A 31 1.80 -5.18 -7.41
CA GLN A 31 1.89 -4.65 -8.78
C GLN A 31 2.72 -3.38 -8.90
N GLU A 32 2.56 -2.43 -7.99
CA GLU A 32 3.11 -1.08 -8.13
C GLU A 32 4.49 -0.91 -7.46
N TYR A 33 4.87 -1.83 -6.57
CA TYR A 33 6.11 -1.68 -5.80
C TYR A 33 6.94 -2.96 -5.67
N PHE A 34 6.35 -4.04 -5.13
CA PHE A 34 7.16 -5.19 -4.74
C PHE A 34 7.66 -6.01 -5.93
N SER A 35 6.93 -6.11 -7.04
CA SER A 35 7.35 -6.89 -8.20
C SER A 35 8.74 -6.48 -8.71
N ASP A 36 8.98 -5.18 -8.86
CA ASP A 36 10.29 -4.67 -9.29
C ASP A 36 11.39 -4.96 -8.28
N LYS A 37 11.09 -4.88 -6.98
CA LYS A 37 12.05 -5.16 -5.92
C LYS A 37 12.41 -6.65 -5.84
N LEU A 38 11.42 -7.52 -5.98
CA LEU A 38 11.65 -8.96 -6.02
C LEU A 38 12.50 -9.34 -7.23
N PHE A 39 12.21 -8.75 -8.38
CA PHE A 39 12.99 -8.95 -9.60
C PHE A 39 14.44 -8.47 -9.42
N GLN A 40 14.66 -7.26 -8.91
CA GLN A 40 16.00 -6.73 -8.60
C GLN A 40 16.78 -7.65 -7.66
N TYR A 41 16.12 -8.20 -6.63
CA TYR A 41 16.77 -9.14 -5.73
C TYR A 41 17.17 -10.43 -6.43
N SER A 42 16.32 -10.99 -7.32
CA SER A 42 16.65 -12.17 -8.12
C SER A 42 17.82 -11.96 -9.07
N GLU A 43 18.00 -10.73 -9.60
CA GLU A 43 19.16 -10.39 -10.42
C GLU A 43 20.47 -10.32 -9.62
N LEU A 44 20.39 -9.94 -8.33
CA LEU A 44 21.55 -9.92 -7.44
C LEU A 44 21.90 -11.31 -6.89
N PHE A 45 20.87 -12.17 -6.71
CA PHE A 45 20.99 -13.50 -6.11
C PHE A 45 20.32 -14.54 -7.01
N HIS A 46 21.04 -15.02 -8.02
CA HIS A 46 20.52 -15.91 -9.08
C HIS A 46 20.01 -17.27 -8.62
N ASP A 47 20.31 -17.64 -7.38
CA ASP A 47 19.85 -18.87 -6.73
C ASP A 47 18.57 -18.67 -5.90
N VAL A 48 17.97 -17.45 -5.94
CA VAL A 48 16.71 -17.12 -5.28
C VAL A 48 15.61 -16.87 -6.32
N GLU A 49 14.48 -17.53 -6.11
CA GLU A 49 13.25 -17.36 -6.89
C GLU A 49 12.11 -16.90 -5.99
N PHE A 50 11.09 -16.26 -6.57
CA PHE A 50 9.92 -15.81 -5.84
C PHE A 50 8.64 -16.43 -6.38
N ALA A 51 7.77 -16.86 -5.44
CA ALA A 51 6.36 -17.13 -5.71
C ALA A 51 5.55 -16.01 -5.06
N VAL A 52 4.95 -15.13 -5.87
CA VAL A 52 4.12 -14.03 -5.37
C VAL A 52 2.71 -14.54 -5.13
N LEU A 53 2.22 -14.36 -3.91
CA LEU A 53 0.95 -14.86 -3.41
C LEU A 53 0.01 -13.69 -3.07
N PRO A 54 -1.32 -13.92 -3.08
CA PRO A 54 -2.29 -12.94 -2.60
C PRO A 54 -2.05 -12.55 -1.15
N GLU A 55 -2.67 -11.44 -0.73
CA GLU A 55 -2.68 -11.01 0.67
C GLU A 55 -3.14 -12.13 1.62
N VAL A 56 -2.45 -12.23 2.75
CA VAL A 56 -2.67 -13.27 3.77
C VAL A 56 -2.76 -12.65 5.17
N GLY A 57 -3.23 -13.45 6.13
CA GLY A 57 -3.25 -13.06 7.53
C GLY A 57 -2.06 -13.58 8.34
N PRO A 58 -1.93 -13.16 9.61
CA PRO A 58 -0.86 -13.62 10.50
C PRO A 58 -0.85 -15.14 10.73
N ASP A 59 -2.00 -15.80 10.67
CA ASP A 59 -2.11 -17.23 10.90
C ASP A 59 -1.57 -18.05 9.72
N ASP A 60 -1.71 -17.55 8.48
CA ASP A 60 -1.13 -18.18 7.31
C ASP A 60 0.40 -18.16 7.38
N ILE A 61 0.97 -17.04 7.90
CA ILE A 61 2.41 -16.93 8.15
C ILE A 61 2.84 -17.94 9.23
N ARG A 62 2.09 -18.05 10.35
CA ARG A 62 2.40 -19.00 11.43
C ARG A 62 2.36 -20.45 10.98
N ARG A 63 1.42 -20.82 10.11
CA ARG A 63 1.37 -22.17 9.53
C ARG A 63 2.49 -22.46 8.55
N GLY A 64 3.17 -21.41 8.05
CA GLY A 64 4.20 -21.54 7.04
C GLY A 64 3.64 -21.68 5.63
N ASP A 65 2.44 -21.21 5.39
CA ASP A 65 1.86 -21.16 4.04
C ASP A 65 2.59 -20.14 3.15
N VAL A 66 3.19 -19.12 3.79
CA VAL A 66 4.05 -18.11 3.17
C VAL A 66 5.31 -17.89 3.99
N ASP A 67 6.39 -17.44 3.35
CA ASP A 67 7.68 -17.20 4.00
C ASP A 67 7.79 -15.75 4.47
N VAL A 68 7.29 -14.80 3.67
CA VAL A 68 7.25 -13.36 3.99
C VAL A 68 5.93 -12.78 3.54
N ALA A 69 5.31 -12.00 4.41
CA ALA A 69 4.10 -11.27 4.05
C ALA A 69 4.21 -9.77 4.35
N VAL A 70 3.54 -8.98 3.52
CA VAL A 70 3.26 -7.56 3.76
C VAL A 70 1.90 -7.43 4.40
N LEU A 71 1.86 -6.87 5.61
CA LEU A 71 0.62 -6.57 6.32
C LEU A 71 0.45 -5.05 6.48
N ASN A 72 -0.77 -4.57 6.33
CA ASN A 72 -1.12 -3.16 6.51
C ASN A 72 -1.41 -2.79 7.98
N ARG A 73 -1.29 -3.76 8.88
CA ARG A 73 -1.46 -3.62 10.32
C ARG A 73 -0.49 -4.53 11.05
N ARG A 74 0.03 -4.05 12.17
CA ARG A 74 0.81 -4.89 13.06
C ARG A 74 -0.08 -5.97 13.67
N PRO A 75 0.29 -7.27 13.60
CA PRO A 75 -0.42 -8.33 14.31
C PRO A 75 -0.58 -8.03 15.79
N ALA A 76 -1.78 -8.25 16.33
CA ALA A 76 -2.06 -8.06 17.75
C ALA A 76 -1.28 -9.07 18.61
N ASP A 77 -1.17 -10.31 18.14
CA ASP A 77 -0.28 -11.33 18.71
C ASP A 77 0.99 -11.45 17.87
N PRO A 78 2.17 -11.04 18.40
CA PRO A 78 3.45 -11.16 17.71
C PRO A 78 4.12 -12.53 17.90
N SER A 79 3.51 -13.47 18.63
CA SER A 79 4.13 -14.76 19.00
C SER A 79 4.56 -15.54 17.77
N GLY A 80 5.82 -16.01 17.76
CA GLY A 80 6.43 -16.76 16.68
C GLY A 80 6.77 -15.95 15.42
N LEU A 81 6.45 -14.67 15.39
CA LEU A 81 6.67 -13.78 14.24
C LEU A 81 7.82 -12.79 14.48
N ILE A 82 8.48 -12.40 13.40
CA ILE A 82 9.32 -11.22 13.35
C ILE A 82 8.57 -10.17 12.52
N ILE A 83 8.35 -9.00 13.11
CA ILE A 83 7.54 -7.93 12.54
C ILE A 83 8.43 -6.71 12.35
N ARG A 84 8.63 -6.30 11.11
CA ARG A 84 9.44 -5.14 10.72
C ARG A 84 8.56 -4.06 10.12
N ASN A 85 8.29 -3.02 10.89
CA ASN A 85 7.62 -1.84 10.35
C ASN A 85 8.56 -1.14 9.35
N TYR A 86 8.03 -0.80 8.17
CA TYR A 86 8.77 -0.06 7.16
C TYR A 86 8.08 1.25 6.75
N ASN A 87 6.78 1.40 6.98
CA ASN A 87 6.02 2.60 6.65
C ASN A 87 4.83 2.82 7.60
N ASN A 88 4.49 4.10 7.83
CA ASN A 88 3.22 4.52 8.41
C ASN A 88 2.54 5.45 7.39
N SER A 89 1.60 4.92 6.62
CA SER A 89 0.91 5.66 5.56
C SER A 89 -0.34 6.34 6.11
N THR A 90 -0.45 7.64 5.89
CA THR A 90 -1.62 8.44 6.23
C THR A 90 -2.40 8.76 4.97
N THR A 91 -3.72 8.76 5.05
CA THR A 91 -4.62 9.16 3.99
C THR A 91 -5.43 10.38 4.42
N VAL A 92 -5.97 11.09 3.44
CA VAL A 92 -6.88 12.22 3.62
C VAL A 92 -8.18 11.96 2.88
N PRO A 93 -9.30 12.60 3.24
CA PRO A 93 -10.53 12.52 2.47
C PRO A 93 -10.32 13.03 1.04
N LEU A 94 -10.77 12.27 0.05
CA LEU A 94 -10.57 12.53 -1.38
C LEU A 94 -11.90 12.43 -2.14
N ALA A 95 -12.12 13.33 -3.09
CA ALA A 95 -13.20 13.25 -4.04
C ALA A 95 -12.79 13.81 -5.42
N THR A 96 -13.59 13.57 -6.44
CA THR A 96 -13.43 14.26 -7.72
C THR A 96 -14.25 15.56 -7.74
N PRO A 97 -13.79 16.61 -8.42
CA PRO A 97 -14.57 17.86 -8.58
C PRO A 97 -15.95 17.62 -9.17
N GLU A 98 -16.10 16.65 -10.06
CA GLU A 98 -17.38 16.30 -10.67
C GLU A 98 -18.38 15.71 -9.65
N TYR A 99 -17.92 14.86 -8.74
CA TYR A 99 -18.75 14.38 -7.64
C TYR A 99 -19.22 15.55 -6.75
N LEU A 100 -18.30 16.44 -6.38
CA LEU A 100 -18.58 17.59 -5.51
C LEU A 100 -19.54 18.59 -6.16
N ARG A 101 -19.44 18.78 -7.47
CA ARG A 101 -20.37 19.64 -8.23
C ARG A 101 -21.82 19.13 -8.16
N ARG A 102 -22.02 17.82 -8.12
CA ARG A 102 -23.35 17.17 -8.06
C ARG A 102 -23.91 17.08 -6.65
N HIS A 103 -23.06 16.89 -5.66
CA HIS A 103 -23.47 16.50 -4.30
C HIS A 103 -23.10 17.53 -3.22
N GLY A 104 -22.41 18.61 -3.58
CA GLY A 104 -21.89 19.59 -2.64
C GLY A 104 -20.50 19.20 -2.11
N THR A 105 -19.85 20.16 -1.44
CA THR A 105 -18.54 19.97 -0.82
C THR A 105 -18.72 19.91 0.69
N PRO A 106 -18.30 18.80 1.36
CA PRO A 106 -18.35 18.73 2.82
C PRO A 106 -17.36 19.72 3.43
N LEU A 107 -17.78 20.45 4.45
CA LEU A 107 -16.95 21.42 5.17
C LEU A 107 -16.47 20.89 6.52
N SER A 108 -17.08 19.82 6.99
CA SER A 108 -16.72 19.11 8.24
C SER A 108 -16.87 17.58 8.07
N PRO A 109 -16.27 16.75 8.93
CA PRO A 109 -16.52 15.32 8.93
C PRO A 109 -18.00 14.97 9.11
N ALA A 110 -18.77 15.76 9.88
CA ALA A 110 -20.19 15.57 10.10
C ALA A 110 -21.03 15.69 8.82
N ASP A 111 -20.55 16.41 7.80
CA ASP A 111 -21.25 16.57 6.51
C ASP A 111 -21.17 15.30 5.65
N LEU A 112 -20.23 14.40 5.95
CA LEU A 112 -20.02 13.15 5.20
C LEU A 112 -21.27 12.25 5.24
N LYS A 113 -22.14 12.39 6.24
CA LYS A 113 -23.44 11.70 6.30
C LYS A 113 -24.38 12.00 5.12
N MET A 114 -24.10 13.05 4.33
CA MET A 114 -24.83 13.40 3.12
C MET A 114 -24.19 12.79 1.86
N HIS A 115 -23.05 12.13 1.98
CA HIS A 115 -22.26 11.64 0.87
C HIS A 115 -22.16 10.12 0.84
N GLU A 116 -21.87 9.58 -0.36
CA GLU A 116 -21.53 8.16 -0.54
C GLU A 116 -20.09 7.92 -0.09
N GLY A 117 -19.87 6.96 0.82
CA GLY A 117 -18.56 6.57 1.32
C GLY A 117 -17.98 5.40 0.52
N LEU A 118 -16.78 5.58 -0.01
CA LEU A 118 -16.00 4.53 -0.66
C LEU A 118 -14.91 4.09 0.33
N LEU A 119 -15.05 2.89 0.90
CA LEU A 119 -14.26 2.45 2.05
C LEU A 119 -13.46 1.19 1.73
N LEU A 120 -12.28 1.10 2.34
CA LEU A 120 -11.44 -0.09 2.29
C LEU A 120 -11.64 -0.91 3.56
N LYS A 121 -11.86 -2.20 3.39
CA LYS A 121 -11.81 -3.20 4.44
C LYS A 121 -10.54 -4.04 4.25
N ALA A 122 -9.60 -3.94 5.18
CA ALA A 122 -8.38 -4.73 5.10
C ALA A 122 -8.66 -6.23 5.25
N TYR A 123 -7.78 -7.05 4.70
CA TYR A 123 -7.86 -8.49 4.84
C TYR A 123 -7.79 -8.90 6.32
N ASN A 124 -8.66 -9.80 6.74
CA ASN A 124 -8.81 -10.22 8.15
C ASN A 124 -9.10 -9.08 9.15
N ASP A 125 -9.68 -7.99 8.67
CA ASP A 125 -10.18 -6.92 9.51
C ASP A 125 -11.69 -6.77 9.31
N ASP A 126 -12.46 -6.90 10.38
CA ASP A 126 -13.92 -6.77 10.31
C ASP A 126 -14.40 -5.32 10.37
N THR A 127 -13.46 -4.38 10.45
CA THR A 127 -13.78 -2.96 10.57
C THR A 127 -13.36 -2.16 9.33
N VAL A 128 -14.16 -1.16 8.99
CA VAL A 128 -13.79 -0.06 8.09
C VAL A 128 -13.39 1.15 8.91
N THR A 129 -12.81 2.18 8.29
CA THR A 129 -12.48 3.43 8.96
C THR A 129 -13.75 4.08 9.53
N GLN A 130 -13.79 4.29 10.85
CA GLN A 130 -14.97 4.78 11.58
C GLN A 130 -14.83 6.22 12.08
N GLN A 131 -13.64 6.80 12.01
CA GLN A 131 -13.40 8.17 12.49
C GLN A 131 -12.22 8.85 11.79
N LEU A 132 -12.25 10.16 11.76
CA LEU A 132 -11.14 11.02 11.36
C LEU A 132 -10.58 11.75 12.56
N PHE A 133 -9.31 12.14 12.46
CA PHE A 133 -8.56 12.85 13.47
C PHE A 133 -8.05 14.17 12.92
N PHE A 134 -8.16 15.23 13.71
CA PHE A 134 -7.50 16.49 13.49
C PHE A 134 -6.36 16.64 14.50
N GLY A 135 -5.15 16.37 14.05
CA GLY A 135 -4.02 16.24 14.96
C GLY A 135 -4.18 15.09 15.95
N ARG A 136 -3.81 15.32 17.24
CA ARG A 136 -3.88 14.31 18.31
C ARG A 136 -5.04 14.51 19.27
N GLU A 137 -5.71 15.66 19.22
CA GLU A 137 -6.62 16.10 20.28
C GLU A 137 -8.09 16.03 19.90
N ARG A 138 -8.37 15.99 18.61
CA ARG A 138 -9.76 15.99 18.12
C ARG A 138 -10.00 14.82 17.20
N SER A 139 -11.12 14.12 17.39
CA SER A 139 -11.62 13.10 16.50
C SER A 139 -13.12 13.27 16.28
N GLU A 140 -13.58 12.90 15.09
CA GLU A 140 -14.98 12.93 14.71
C GLU A 140 -15.37 11.56 14.13
N PRO A 141 -16.52 10.99 14.51
CA PRO A 141 -17.01 9.76 13.92
C PRO A 141 -17.39 10.00 12.47
N LEU A 142 -17.28 8.94 11.66
CA LEU A 142 -17.71 8.95 10.27
C LEU A 142 -19.07 8.30 10.13
N GLU A 143 -20.01 9.07 9.61
CA GLU A 143 -21.31 8.61 9.15
C GLU A 143 -21.42 8.87 7.64
N TRP A 144 -21.99 7.92 6.92
CA TRP A 144 -22.16 8.02 5.48
C TRP A 144 -23.63 7.86 5.11
N LYS A 145 -24.07 8.52 4.06
CA LYS A 145 -25.39 8.31 3.51
C LYS A 145 -25.58 6.85 3.07
N ARG A 146 -24.56 6.31 2.44
CA ARG A 146 -24.43 4.92 2.00
C ARG A 146 -22.97 4.60 1.80
N THR A 147 -22.56 3.33 1.95
CA THR A 147 -21.18 2.92 1.76
C THR A 147 -21.05 1.87 0.67
N PHE A 148 -19.95 1.93 -0.07
CA PHE A 148 -19.42 0.84 -0.86
C PHE A 148 -18.09 0.41 -0.25
N VAL A 149 -17.97 -0.88 0.07
CA VAL A 149 -16.78 -1.43 0.74
C VAL A 149 -16.06 -2.37 -0.23
N THR A 150 -14.77 -2.18 -0.41
CA THR A 150 -13.89 -3.06 -1.20
C THR A 150 -12.70 -3.53 -0.37
N HIS A 151 -11.98 -4.54 -0.84
CA HIS A 151 -10.79 -5.09 -0.18
C HIS A 151 -9.48 -4.65 -0.83
N ASP A 152 -9.53 -3.93 -1.94
CA ASP A 152 -8.33 -3.48 -2.65
C ASP A 152 -8.40 -2.01 -3.04
N GLN A 153 -7.22 -1.37 -3.12
CA GLN A 153 -7.10 0.05 -3.43
C GLN A 153 -7.31 0.36 -4.92
N LEU A 154 -7.11 -0.60 -5.81
CA LEU A 154 -7.30 -0.39 -7.26
C LEU A 154 -8.78 -0.21 -7.57
N THR A 155 -9.64 -1.06 -7.00
CA THR A 155 -11.10 -0.91 -7.08
C THR A 155 -11.55 0.41 -6.44
N LEU A 156 -10.99 0.74 -5.26
CA LEU A 156 -11.29 2.01 -4.58
C LEU A 156 -10.94 3.22 -5.44
N LYS A 157 -9.73 3.24 -6.03
CA LYS A 157 -9.28 4.26 -6.97
C LYS A 157 -10.23 4.38 -8.16
N ARG A 158 -10.61 3.26 -8.77
CA ARG A 158 -11.53 3.27 -9.91
C ARG A 158 -12.86 3.89 -9.57
N LEU A 159 -13.50 3.46 -8.48
CA LEU A 159 -14.78 4.01 -8.03
C LEU A 159 -14.71 5.52 -7.76
N LEU A 160 -13.62 5.98 -7.18
CA LEU A 160 -13.38 7.41 -6.97
C LEU A 160 -13.31 8.16 -8.29
N LEU A 161 -12.53 7.67 -9.26
CA LEU A 161 -12.37 8.31 -10.58
C LEU A 161 -13.63 8.29 -11.43
N GLU A 162 -14.52 7.32 -11.21
CA GLU A 162 -15.86 7.24 -11.83
C GLU A 162 -16.91 8.10 -11.08
N HIS A 163 -16.47 8.96 -10.14
CA HIS A 163 -17.28 9.93 -9.42
C HIS A 163 -18.38 9.33 -8.54
N HIS A 164 -18.14 8.16 -7.93
CA HIS A 164 -19.14 7.45 -7.14
C HIS A 164 -19.22 7.88 -5.68
N GLY A 165 -18.24 8.62 -5.15
CA GLY A 165 -18.26 8.99 -3.74
C GLY A 165 -17.00 9.70 -3.26
N ILE A 166 -16.88 9.73 -1.93
CA ILE A 166 -15.72 10.22 -1.19
C ILE A 166 -15.02 9.03 -0.55
N THR A 167 -13.71 8.99 -0.60
CA THR A 167 -12.92 8.00 0.15
C THR A 167 -12.04 8.67 1.18
N VAL A 168 -11.79 7.95 2.29
CA VAL A 168 -10.82 8.31 3.33
C VAL A 168 -9.68 7.28 3.40
N ASP A 169 -9.72 6.25 2.54
CA ASP A 169 -8.91 5.05 2.65
C ASP A 169 -7.92 4.85 1.49
N LEU A 170 -7.92 5.73 0.48
CA LEU A 170 -7.02 5.61 -0.65
C LEU A 170 -5.66 6.23 -0.34
N SER A 171 -4.60 5.44 -0.50
CA SER A 171 -3.22 5.91 -0.33
C SER A 171 -2.85 6.93 -1.40
N ILE A 172 -2.17 8.01 -0.99
CA ILE A 172 -1.66 9.04 -1.90
C ILE A 172 -0.66 8.47 -2.90
N LEU A 173 0.03 7.38 -2.57
CA LEU A 173 0.93 6.68 -3.51
C LEU A 173 0.20 6.23 -4.78
N HIS A 174 -1.07 5.80 -4.65
CA HIS A 174 -1.85 5.28 -5.77
C HIS A 174 -2.59 6.36 -6.58
N ILE A 175 -2.74 7.59 -6.04
CA ILE A 175 -3.59 8.64 -6.62
C ILE A 175 -2.89 9.99 -6.76
N GLY A 176 -1.60 10.06 -6.45
CA GLY A 176 -0.85 11.32 -6.40
C GLY A 176 -0.82 12.08 -7.72
N GLU A 177 -0.74 11.39 -8.85
CA GLU A 177 -0.74 12.03 -10.17
C GLU A 177 -2.10 12.67 -10.49
N GLU A 178 -3.19 12.00 -10.17
CA GLU A 178 -4.54 12.54 -10.35
C GLU A 178 -4.78 13.77 -9.46
N ILE A 179 -4.19 13.78 -8.25
CA ILE A 179 -4.24 14.95 -7.36
C ILE A 179 -3.41 16.11 -7.96
N ARG A 180 -2.20 15.87 -8.46
CA ARG A 180 -1.39 16.88 -9.13
C ARG A 180 -2.12 17.54 -10.32
N ARG A 181 -2.84 16.73 -11.08
CA ARG A 181 -3.63 17.16 -12.23
C ARG A 181 -4.99 17.79 -11.86
N GLY A 182 -5.39 17.76 -10.60
CA GLY A 182 -6.69 18.27 -10.15
C GLY A 182 -7.88 17.40 -10.55
N ILE A 183 -7.66 16.17 -11.00
CA ILE A 183 -8.71 15.17 -11.30
C ILE A 183 -9.35 14.70 -9.99
N VAL A 184 -8.54 14.60 -8.92
CA VAL A 184 -8.97 14.32 -7.55
C VAL A 184 -8.51 15.48 -6.67
N VAL A 185 -9.33 15.86 -5.71
CA VAL A 185 -9.02 16.93 -4.75
C VAL A 185 -9.12 16.42 -3.31
N PRO A 186 -8.19 16.82 -2.44
CA PRO A 186 -8.28 16.55 -1.02
C PRO A 186 -9.33 17.46 -0.38
N LEU A 187 -10.00 16.92 0.62
CA LEU A 187 -11.06 17.57 1.38
C LEU A 187 -10.70 17.65 2.86
N LEU A 188 -11.40 18.48 3.61
CA LEU A 188 -11.31 18.54 5.07
C LEU A 188 -9.85 18.69 5.52
N GLU A 189 -9.21 19.81 5.14
CA GLU A 189 -7.79 20.08 5.44
C GLU A 189 -7.48 19.84 6.93
N GLY A 190 -6.42 19.07 7.20
CA GLY A 190 -5.98 18.72 8.54
C GLY A 190 -6.63 17.46 9.12
N TRP A 191 -7.69 16.94 8.50
CA TRP A 191 -8.34 15.69 8.91
C TRP A 191 -7.72 14.49 8.23
N THR A 192 -7.36 13.48 9.03
CA THR A 192 -6.75 12.22 8.57
C THR A 192 -7.35 11.05 9.31
N LYS A 193 -7.21 9.83 8.77
CA LYS A 193 -7.50 8.62 9.54
C LYS A 193 -6.28 8.17 10.35
N THR A 194 -6.46 7.15 11.17
CA THR A 194 -5.33 6.44 11.81
C THR A 194 -4.38 5.91 10.72
N PRO A 195 -3.07 6.21 10.81
CA PRO A 195 -2.10 5.71 9.85
C PRO A 195 -2.07 4.19 9.77
N TRP A 196 -1.94 3.64 8.57
CA TRP A 196 -1.61 2.23 8.40
C TRP A 196 -0.17 1.96 8.82
N CYS A 197 0.02 0.89 9.58
CA CYS A 197 1.33 0.40 9.98
C CYS A 197 1.76 -0.72 9.01
N MET A 198 2.44 -0.35 7.93
CA MET A 198 2.92 -1.31 6.93
C MET A 198 4.09 -2.10 7.48
N CYS A 199 3.93 -3.42 7.53
CA CYS A 199 4.91 -4.33 8.11
C CYS A 199 5.32 -5.42 7.13
N LEU A 200 6.61 -5.77 7.10
CA LEU A 200 7.11 -7.05 6.61
C LEU A 200 7.12 -8.04 7.77
N VAL A 201 6.50 -9.19 7.58
CA VAL A 201 6.29 -10.19 8.63
C VAL A 201 6.71 -11.57 8.11
N ASN A 202 7.47 -12.30 8.92
CA ASN A 202 7.89 -13.67 8.65
C ASN A 202 7.95 -14.48 9.95
N ARG A 203 7.99 -15.81 9.86
CA ARG A 203 8.21 -16.66 11.04
C ARG A 203 9.63 -16.51 11.56
N ARG A 204 9.75 -16.47 12.88
CA ARG A 204 11.05 -16.40 13.57
C ARG A 204 11.91 -17.61 13.28
N GLU A 205 11.34 -18.81 13.30
CA GLU A 205 12.08 -20.06 13.11
C GLU A 205 12.63 -20.19 11.69
N ASP A 206 11.93 -19.72 10.66
CA ASP A 206 12.40 -19.80 9.28
C ASP A 206 13.59 -18.87 9.04
N GLU A 207 13.52 -17.65 9.60
CA GLU A 207 14.64 -16.71 9.52
C GLU A 207 15.90 -17.22 10.27
N LEU A 208 15.70 -17.95 11.37
CA LEU A 208 16.82 -18.55 12.09
C LEU A 208 17.44 -19.73 11.33
N ARG A 209 16.63 -20.48 10.58
CA ARG A 209 17.08 -21.66 9.81
C ARG A 209 17.67 -21.30 8.45
N SER A 210 17.23 -20.21 7.81
CA SER A 210 17.63 -19.83 6.46
C SER A 210 18.34 -18.48 6.42
N ALA A 211 19.65 -18.52 6.12
CA ALA A 211 20.43 -17.30 5.88
C ALA A 211 19.89 -16.53 4.67
N LYS A 212 19.50 -17.22 3.59
CA LYS A 212 18.93 -16.59 2.38
C LYS A 212 17.64 -15.82 2.68
N LEU A 213 16.74 -16.41 3.48
CA LEU A 213 15.50 -15.73 3.88
C LEU A 213 15.82 -14.49 4.74
N ARG A 214 16.72 -14.64 5.73
CA ARG A 214 17.13 -13.52 6.58
C ARG A 214 17.74 -12.37 5.77
N ASP A 215 18.65 -12.67 4.86
CA ASP A 215 19.31 -11.67 4.02
C ASP A 215 18.29 -10.94 3.13
N PHE A 216 17.34 -11.68 2.54
CA PHE A 216 16.22 -11.09 1.80
C PHE A 216 15.37 -10.15 2.65
N VAL A 217 14.88 -10.59 3.82
CA VAL A 217 13.99 -9.74 4.66
C VAL A 217 14.70 -8.51 5.18
N LEU A 218 15.99 -8.59 5.48
CA LEU A 218 16.80 -7.45 5.90
C LEU A 218 16.97 -6.45 4.75
N TRP A 219 17.35 -6.93 3.57
CA TRP A 219 17.48 -6.11 2.37
C TRP A 219 16.17 -5.45 2.00
N MET A 220 15.08 -6.22 1.91
CA MET A 220 13.75 -5.70 1.57
C MET A 220 13.27 -4.67 2.59
N THR A 221 13.48 -4.92 3.89
CA THR A 221 13.10 -3.97 4.94
C THR A 221 13.86 -2.65 4.83
N ALA A 222 15.16 -2.71 4.58
CA ALA A 222 16.00 -1.51 4.42
C ALA A 222 15.56 -0.71 3.19
N THR A 223 15.40 -1.37 2.05
CA THR A 223 14.94 -0.76 0.79
C THR A 223 13.54 -0.13 0.95
N ALA A 224 12.59 -0.87 1.54
CA ALA A 224 11.24 -0.37 1.74
C ALA A 224 11.18 0.84 2.69
N ARG A 225 12.02 0.89 3.73
CA ARG A 225 12.12 2.06 4.62
C ARG A 225 12.67 3.29 3.92
N GLU A 226 13.72 3.12 3.13
CA GLU A 226 14.34 4.22 2.37
C GLU A 226 13.36 4.81 1.35
N ASP A 227 12.73 3.94 0.56
CA ASP A 227 11.73 4.36 -0.42
C ASP A 227 10.51 5.02 0.25
N SER A 228 10.04 4.48 1.39
CA SER A 228 8.94 5.07 2.15
C SER A 228 9.26 6.45 2.70
N ALA A 229 10.47 6.66 3.18
CA ALA A 229 10.89 7.98 3.69
C ALA A 229 10.88 9.03 2.56
N ARG A 230 11.29 8.64 1.35
CA ARG A 230 11.26 9.48 0.15
C ARG A 230 9.82 9.78 -0.27
N SER A 231 9.00 8.74 -0.41
CA SER A 231 7.59 8.86 -0.81
C SER A 231 6.74 9.66 0.19
N ALA A 232 7.01 9.56 1.48
CA ALA A 232 6.26 10.31 2.51
C ALA A 232 6.38 11.82 2.32
N ASN A 233 7.57 12.32 1.98
CA ASN A 233 7.79 13.74 1.70
C ASN A 233 7.07 14.18 0.42
N GLU A 234 7.14 13.36 -0.62
CA GLU A 234 6.44 13.61 -1.88
C GLU A 234 4.92 13.64 -1.69
N CYS A 235 4.35 12.66 -1.00
CA CYS A 235 2.92 12.61 -0.70
C CYS A 235 2.44 13.84 0.07
N ARG A 236 3.23 14.29 1.06
CA ARG A 236 2.93 15.50 1.82
C ARG A 236 2.89 16.73 0.91
N GLN A 237 3.90 16.91 0.07
CA GLN A 237 3.97 18.04 -0.87
C GLN A 237 2.78 18.05 -1.84
N ILE A 238 2.40 16.88 -2.38
CA ILE A 238 1.23 16.75 -3.26
C ILE A 238 -0.05 17.29 -2.59
N ILE A 239 -0.26 16.90 -1.34
CA ILE A 239 -1.47 17.30 -0.58
C ILE A 239 -1.44 18.79 -0.23
N GLU A 240 -0.31 19.32 0.24
CA GLU A 240 -0.15 20.73 0.56
C GLU A 240 -0.38 21.63 -0.67
N ASP A 241 0.21 21.27 -1.81
CA ASP A 241 0.04 21.99 -3.06
C ASP A 241 -1.42 21.94 -3.56
N ALA A 242 -2.11 20.82 -3.34
CA ALA A 242 -3.51 20.68 -3.72
C ALA A 242 -4.42 21.58 -2.87
N TYR A 243 -4.23 21.64 -1.56
CA TYR A 243 -4.98 22.58 -0.70
C TYR A 243 -4.71 24.05 -1.04
N LEU A 244 -3.45 24.40 -1.34
CA LEU A 244 -3.11 25.76 -1.78
C LEU A 244 -3.80 26.14 -3.10
N ARG A 245 -3.91 25.20 -4.05
CA ARG A 245 -4.64 25.43 -5.31
C ARG A 245 -6.13 25.67 -5.06
N SER A 246 -6.78 24.90 -4.22
CA SER A 246 -8.18 25.05 -3.86
C SER A 246 -8.47 26.46 -3.29
N LYS A 247 -7.66 26.91 -2.33
CA LYS A 247 -7.79 28.25 -1.73
C LYS A 247 -7.67 29.39 -2.75
N ARG A 248 -6.76 29.27 -3.72
CA ARG A 248 -6.60 30.28 -4.79
C ARG A 248 -7.79 30.36 -5.74
N VAL A 249 -8.46 29.25 -5.99
CA VAL A 249 -9.67 29.19 -6.84
C VAL A 249 -10.85 29.88 -6.13
N ASP A 250 -11.01 29.64 -4.83
CA ASP A 250 -12.08 30.24 -4.03
C ASP A 250 -11.92 31.76 -3.92
N LEU A 251 -10.72 32.26 -3.72
CA LEU A 251 -10.42 33.70 -3.70
C LEU A 251 -10.77 34.40 -5.02
N LYS A 252 -10.60 33.75 -6.17
CA LYS A 252 -10.92 34.29 -7.49
C LYS A 252 -12.45 34.28 -7.82
N ARG A 253 -13.21 33.43 -7.13
CA ARG A 253 -14.68 33.33 -7.31
C ARG A 253 -15.46 34.25 -6.37
N GLY A 254 -14.82 34.73 -5.31
CA GLY A 254 -15.40 35.65 -4.33
C GLY A 254 -15.12 37.16 -4.59
N SER A 255 -14.33 37.46 -5.61
CA SER A 255 -14.03 38.78 -6.11
C SER A 255 -14.78 39.02 -7.44
#